data_6dc2186690f48e5c4f0fa559954f935d
#
_entry.id   6dc2186690f48e5c4f0fa559954f935d
#
_cell.length_a   1.000
_cell.length_b   1.000
_cell.length_c   1.000
_cell.angle_alpha   90.00
_cell.angle_beta   90.00
_cell.angle_gamma   90.00
#
_symmetry.space_group_name_H-M   'P 1'
#
loop_
_entity.id
_entity.type
_entity.pdbx_description
1 polymer ?
#
loop_
_entity_poly.entity_id
_entity_poly.type
_entity_poly.pdbx_seq_one_letter_code
_entity_poly.pdbx_strand_id
1 'polypeptide(L)'
;VAALAAVAIVALLVLSHMPVFVISGIDATASEHVSAETIAKLASVDEGTTLLSVDVAQIQQNVRKNPWVKNVNITREFPDTLGVSVEERTVAAIVVMGSGTSVWALGDDGVWIEPVQLDTSATDDATSAALAKASELGCLLIANAPATVDPAQGAAATDDVILDVLQYQSELPESITSQAQVYYAASTGSISVVLQSGLEISLGSATDISAKAQALQTVLDAYGDQLTYVNVRVPSKPSYRKVADGTSLKGAAQVVADNAAAAATTSAATTGDGTDAGDGSSDSSSNDGGSDGGDRGTYSSDGSYADEGE
;
A
#
# COMPACT_ATOMS: atom_id res chain seq x y z
N VAL A 1 21.27 -51.43 27.43
CA VAL A 1 20.53 -50.31 26.78
C VAL A 1 21.49 -49.24 26.28
N ALA A 2 22.45 -48.75 27.10
CA ALA A 2 23.40 -47.70 26.69
C ALA A 2 24.33 -48.13 25.54
N ALA A 3 24.82 -49.37 25.55
CA ALA A 3 25.68 -49.89 24.48
C ALA A 3 24.94 -50.05 23.15
N LEU A 4 23.68 -50.48 23.16
CA LEU A 4 22.84 -50.56 21.97
C LEU A 4 22.53 -49.16 21.40
N ALA A 5 22.29 -48.16 22.27
CA ALA A 5 22.12 -46.79 21.88
C ALA A 5 23.39 -46.19 21.23
N ALA A 6 24.56 -46.47 21.80
CA ALA A 6 25.83 -46.04 21.23
C ALA A 6 26.10 -46.66 19.84
N VAL A 7 25.85 -47.95 19.67
CA VAL A 7 25.98 -48.62 18.36
C VAL A 7 25.00 -48.06 17.34
N ALA A 8 23.76 -47.78 17.73
CA ALA A 8 22.76 -47.16 16.85
C ALA A 8 23.18 -45.74 16.41
N ILE A 9 23.73 -44.92 17.31
CA ILE A 9 24.25 -43.60 17.01
C ILE A 9 25.41 -43.67 16.03
N VAL A 10 26.37 -44.56 16.25
CA VAL A 10 27.52 -44.74 15.35
C VAL A 10 27.05 -45.26 13.99
N ALA A 11 26.12 -46.20 13.92
CA ALA A 11 25.54 -46.69 12.68
C ALA A 11 24.83 -45.54 11.91
N LEU A 12 24.10 -44.69 12.60
CA LEU A 12 23.40 -43.53 12.01
C LEU A 12 24.39 -42.48 11.49
N LEU A 13 25.49 -42.22 12.20
CA LEU A 13 26.57 -41.37 11.76
C LEU A 13 27.28 -41.90 10.51
N VAL A 14 27.58 -43.19 10.47
CA VAL A 14 28.18 -43.83 9.29
C VAL A 14 27.22 -43.77 8.11
N LEU A 15 25.95 -44.05 8.31
CA LEU A 15 24.92 -44.00 7.28
C LEU A 15 24.76 -42.60 6.71
N SER A 16 24.82 -41.56 7.56
CA SER A 16 24.66 -40.15 7.15
C SER A 16 25.81 -39.67 6.24
N HIS A 17 26.95 -40.35 6.21
CA HIS A 17 28.12 -39.99 5.36
C HIS A 17 28.33 -40.99 4.22
N MET A 18 27.41 -41.93 4.00
CA MET A 18 27.53 -42.85 2.86
C MET A 18 27.34 -42.12 1.53
N PRO A 19 28.19 -42.37 0.53
CA PRO A 19 28.12 -41.67 -0.79
C PRO A 19 26.83 -41.95 -1.57
N VAL A 20 26.09 -42.99 -1.20
CA VAL A 20 24.78 -43.32 -1.78
C VAL A 20 23.71 -42.26 -1.51
N PHE A 21 23.86 -41.47 -0.42
CA PHE A 21 22.91 -40.44 -0.04
C PHE A 21 23.39 -39.03 -0.38
N VAL A 22 24.50 -38.88 -1.08
CA VAL A 22 24.97 -37.57 -1.57
C VAL A 22 23.97 -37.05 -2.57
N ILE A 23 23.54 -35.81 -2.38
CA ILE A 23 22.58 -35.15 -3.25
C ILE A 23 23.21 -34.98 -4.62
N SER A 24 22.67 -35.70 -5.62
CA SER A 24 23.09 -35.65 -7.02
C SER A 24 22.17 -34.74 -7.88
N GLY A 25 20.93 -34.50 -7.40
CA GLY A 25 19.96 -33.71 -8.10
C GLY A 25 19.02 -32.93 -7.18
N ILE A 26 18.60 -31.77 -7.67
CA ILE A 26 17.51 -30.98 -7.06
C ILE A 26 16.34 -31.00 -8.06
N ASP A 27 15.24 -31.63 -7.65
CA ASP A 27 13.99 -31.62 -8.42
C ASP A 27 13.14 -30.42 -7.96
N ALA A 28 13.19 -29.34 -8.73
CA ALA A 28 12.48 -28.11 -8.43
C ALA A 28 11.22 -28.00 -9.29
N THR A 29 10.08 -27.82 -8.63
CA THR A 29 8.80 -27.59 -9.32
C THR A 29 8.65 -26.12 -9.64
N ALA A 30 8.57 -25.76 -10.93
CA ALA A 30 8.30 -24.39 -11.37
C ALA A 30 6.91 -23.93 -10.92
N SER A 31 6.78 -22.65 -10.67
CA SER A 31 5.53 -21.96 -10.42
C SER A 31 5.32 -20.85 -11.47
N GLU A 32 4.30 -20.01 -11.33
CA GLU A 32 3.94 -19.04 -12.35
C GLU A 32 5.04 -17.98 -12.59
N HIS A 33 5.59 -17.44 -11.48
CA HIS A 33 6.61 -16.36 -11.52
C HIS A 33 8.02 -16.85 -11.20
N VAL A 34 8.18 -18.09 -10.71
CA VAL A 34 9.49 -18.60 -10.30
C VAL A 34 9.82 -19.89 -11.07
N SER A 35 10.80 -19.82 -11.95
CA SER A 35 11.24 -20.98 -12.73
C SER A 35 11.93 -22.04 -11.86
N ALA A 36 11.82 -23.31 -12.27
CA ALA A 36 12.50 -24.44 -11.60
C ALA A 36 14.02 -24.22 -11.52
N GLU A 37 14.63 -23.65 -12.56
CA GLU A 37 16.05 -23.31 -12.58
C GLU A 37 16.42 -22.29 -11.49
N THR A 38 15.57 -21.25 -11.30
CA THR A 38 15.76 -20.24 -10.25
C THR A 38 15.65 -20.87 -8.85
N ILE A 39 14.64 -21.73 -8.64
CA ILE A 39 14.45 -22.45 -7.38
C ILE A 39 15.67 -23.35 -7.09
N ALA A 40 16.11 -24.16 -8.06
CA ALA A 40 17.25 -25.04 -7.92
C ALA A 40 18.55 -24.26 -7.62
N LYS A 41 18.76 -23.11 -8.29
CA LYS A 41 19.91 -22.23 -8.04
C LYS A 41 19.89 -21.62 -6.63
N LEU A 42 18.74 -21.21 -6.13
CA LEU A 42 18.58 -20.67 -4.77
C LEU A 42 18.70 -21.77 -3.71
N ALA A 43 18.21 -22.98 -4.03
CA ALA A 43 18.30 -24.15 -3.19
C ALA A 43 19.68 -24.84 -3.24
N SER A 44 20.68 -24.23 -3.87
CA SER A 44 22.02 -24.82 -4.04
C SER A 44 22.55 -25.41 -2.74
N VAL A 45 23.13 -26.62 -2.86
CA VAL A 45 23.67 -27.42 -1.76
C VAL A 45 25.16 -27.58 -1.98
N ASP A 46 25.96 -27.56 -0.91
CA ASP A 46 27.40 -27.78 -0.99
C ASP A 46 27.71 -29.20 -1.48
N GLU A 47 28.80 -29.34 -2.26
CA GLU A 47 29.24 -30.65 -2.75
C GLU A 47 29.51 -31.61 -1.61
N GLY A 48 29.06 -32.85 -1.77
CA GLY A 48 29.20 -33.92 -0.78
C GLY A 48 28.17 -33.89 0.34
N THR A 49 27.24 -32.94 0.34
CA THR A 49 26.12 -32.95 1.29
C THR A 49 25.18 -34.12 0.99
N THR A 50 24.76 -34.82 2.04
CA THR A 50 23.83 -35.94 1.89
C THR A 50 22.39 -35.53 2.25
N LEU A 51 21.38 -36.25 1.77
CA LEU A 51 19.99 -36.07 2.14
C LEU A 51 19.75 -36.12 3.65
N LEU A 52 20.61 -36.80 4.42
CA LEU A 52 20.48 -36.92 5.86
C LEU A 52 21.13 -35.77 6.63
N SER A 53 22.15 -35.14 6.05
CA SER A 53 22.93 -34.05 6.68
C SER A 53 22.52 -32.63 6.16
N VAL A 54 21.69 -32.54 5.10
CA VAL A 54 21.32 -31.29 4.49
C VAL A 54 20.55 -30.40 5.47
N ASP A 55 20.95 -29.11 5.53
CA ASP A 55 20.25 -28.08 6.30
C ASP A 55 19.04 -27.53 5.51
N VAL A 56 17.90 -28.14 5.75
CA VAL A 56 16.62 -27.76 5.12
C VAL A 56 16.25 -26.32 5.46
N ALA A 57 16.53 -25.86 6.69
CA ALA A 57 16.18 -24.51 7.12
C ALA A 57 16.98 -23.45 6.35
N GLN A 58 18.27 -23.72 6.11
CA GLN A 58 19.12 -22.84 5.30
C GLN A 58 18.63 -22.75 3.85
N ILE A 59 18.25 -23.89 3.26
CA ILE A 59 17.70 -23.90 1.89
C ILE A 59 16.39 -23.13 1.83
N GLN A 60 15.47 -23.35 2.78
CA GLN A 60 14.22 -22.59 2.84
C GLN A 60 14.47 -21.07 2.93
N GLN A 61 15.43 -20.65 3.74
CA GLN A 61 15.80 -19.24 3.86
C GLN A 61 16.37 -18.68 2.53
N ASN A 62 17.19 -19.47 1.85
CA ASN A 62 17.77 -19.05 0.57
C ASN A 62 16.71 -18.90 -0.53
N VAL A 63 15.79 -19.86 -0.63
CA VAL A 63 14.71 -19.83 -1.63
C VAL A 63 13.73 -18.69 -1.33
N ARG A 64 13.44 -18.39 -0.06
CA ARG A 64 12.61 -17.26 0.37
C ARG A 64 13.21 -15.88 0.09
N LYS A 65 14.48 -15.78 -0.33
CA LYS A 65 15.06 -14.52 -0.81
C LYS A 65 14.41 -14.05 -2.11
N ASN A 66 13.77 -14.95 -2.86
CA ASN A 66 12.94 -14.55 -3.98
C ASN A 66 11.62 -13.95 -3.43
N PRO A 67 11.29 -12.69 -3.76
CA PRO A 67 10.13 -12.00 -3.19
C PRO A 67 8.79 -12.63 -3.57
N TRP A 68 8.72 -13.42 -4.65
CA TRP A 68 7.53 -14.16 -5.03
C TRP A 68 7.29 -15.41 -4.17
N VAL A 69 8.29 -15.86 -3.42
CA VAL A 69 8.16 -17.08 -2.62
C VAL A 69 7.62 -16.78 -1.23
N LYS A 70 6.42 -17.30 -0.93
CA LYS A 70 5.78 -17.22 0.39
C LYS A 70 6.25 -18.36 1.29
N ASN A 71 6.11 -19.60 0.80
CA ASN A 71 6.52 -20.79 1.52
C ASN A 71 7.35 -21.74 0.64
N VAL A 72 8.17 -22.53 1.28
CA VAL A 72 9.03 -23.54 0.62
C VAL A 72 8.80 -24.88 1.28
N ASN A 73 8.44 -25.86 0.49
CA ASN A 73 8.33 -27.25 0.93
C ASN A 73 9.49 -28.05 0.35
N ILE A 74 10.22 -28.76 1.22
CA ILE A 74 11.36 -29.57 0.85
C ILE A 74 11.10 -31.02 1.21
N THR A 75 11.24 -31.89 0.23
CA THR A 75 11.09 -33.33 0.36
C THR A 75 12.41 -34.04 0.09
N ARG A 76 12.68 -35.15 0.82
CA ARG A 76 13.85 -36.01 0.60
C ARG A 76 13.41 -37.19 -0.23
N GLU A 77 13.86 -37.27 -1.46
CA GLU A 77 13.56 -38.35 -2.39
C GLU A 77 14.78 -39.27 -2.47
N PHE A 78 14.73 -40.32 -1.69
CA PHE A 78 15.83 -41.28 -1.62
C PHE A 78 16.01 -42.02 -2.96
N PRO A 79 17.26 -42.30 -3.38
CA PRO A 79 18.47 -42.25 -2.54
C PRO A 79 19.19 -40.89 -2.52
N ASP A 80 19.05 -39.99 -3.50
CA ASP A 80 19.99 -38.90 -3.76
C ASP A 80 19.36 -37.61 -4.34
N THR A 81 18.04 -37.50 -4.31
CA THR A 81 17.32 -36.33 -4.89
C THR A 81 16.65 -35.50 -3.82
N LEU A 82 16.77 -34.19 -3.91
CA LEU A 82 16.08 -33.22 -3.06
C LEU A 82 14.95 -32.57 -3.85
N GLY A 83 13.69 -32.87 -3.47
CA GLY A 83 12.51 -32.21 -4.05
C GLY A 83 12.29 -30.84 -3.39
N VAL A 84 12.13 -29.80 -4.20
CA VAL A 84 11.85 -28.42 -3.72
C VAL A 84 10.64 -27.86 -4.46
N SER A 85 9.59 -27.57 -3.71
CA SER A 85 8.40 -26.87 -4.25
C SER A 85 8.13 -25.59 -3.48
N VAL A 86 7.60 -24.60 -4.16
CA VAL A 86 7.31 -23.28 -3.59
C VAL A 86 5.81 -22.99 -3.66
N GLU A 87 5.34 -22.28 -2.65
CA GLU A 87 4.05 -21.60 -2.68
C GLU A 87 4.31 -20.14 -2.99
N GLU A 88 3.73 -19.63 -4.08
CA GLU A 88 3.89 -18.24 -4.45
C GLU A 88 3.05 -17.30 -3.58
N ARG A 89 3.52 -16.08 -3.50
CA ARG A 89 2.83 -14.98 -2.83
C ARG A 89 1.74 -14.44 -3.74
N THR A 90 0.54 -14.30 -3.23
CA THR A 90 -0.56 -13.68 -3.96
C THR A 90 -0.46 -12.15 -3.84
N VAL A 91 -0.59 -11.43 -4.93
CA VAL A 91 -0.67 -9.97 -4.91
C VAL A 91 -1.99 -9.54 -4.29
N ALA A 92 -1.93 -8.91 -3.12
CA ALA A 92 -3.10 -8.40 -2.41
C ALA A 92 -3.43 -6.95 -2.79
N ALA A 93 -2.41 -6.16 -3.10
CA ALA A 93 -2.61 -4.77 -3.50
C ALA A 93 -1.52 -4.27 -4.45
N ILE A 94 -1.91 -3.33 -5.32
CA ILE A 94 -0.99 -2.42 -6.01
C ILE A 94 -0.94 -1.13 -5.20
N VAL A 95 0.26 -0.66 -4.86
CA VAL A 95 0.48 0.55 -4.05
C VAL A 95 1.11 1.64 -4.89
N VAL A 96 0.45 2.79 -4.99
CA VAL A 96 0.93 3.98 -5.70
C VAL A 96 1.38 5.01 -4.69
N MET A 97 2.66 5.35 -4.70
CA MET A 97 3.24 6.38 -3.83
C MET A 97 3.02 7.77 -4.42
N GLY A 98 2.54 8.67 -3.60
CA GLY A 98 2.40 10.12 -3.77
C GLY A 98 2.20 10.62 -5.21
N SER A 99 3.29 10.89 -5.88
CA SER A 99 3.30 11.46 -7.23
C SER A 99 2.97 10.47 -8.36
N GLY A 100 2.66 9.20 -8.06
CA GLY A 100 2.41 8.17 -9.08
C GLY A 100 3.66 7.65 -9.80
N THR A 101 4.85 8.09 -9.40
CA THR A 101 6.13 7.70 -10.03
C THR A 101 6.68 6.36 -9.53
N SER A 102 6.24 5.92 -8.35
CA SER A 102 6.63 4.65 -7.75
C SER A 102 5.41 3.80 -7.48
N VAL A 103 5.37 2.62 -8.07
CA VAL A 103 4.26 1.67 -7.96
C VAL A 103 4.81 0.29 -7.63
N TRP A 104 4.23 -0.35 -6.61
CA TRP A 104 4.71 -1.63 -6.11
C TRP A 104 3.58 -2.62 -5.89
N ALA A 105 3.89 -3.91 -6.08
CA ALA A 105 3.01 -5.00 -5.68
C ALA A 105 3.27 -5.38 -4.22
N LEU A 106 2.18 -5.51 -3.44
CA LEU A 106 2.18 -5.93 -2.05
C LEU A 106 1.50 -7.28 -1.93
N GLY A 107 2.14 -8.22 -1.26
CA GLY A 107 1.62 -9.57 -1.00
C GLY A 107 0.54 -9.60 0.07
N ASP A 108 -0.21 -10.70 0.09
CA ASP A 108 -1.26 -10.98 1.08
C ASP A 108 -0.73 -11.14 2.52
N ASP A 109 0.56 -11.34 2.66
CA ASP A 109 1.30 -11.40 3.93
C ASP A 109 1.98 -10.06 4.29
N GLY A 110 1.68 -8.98 3.55
CA GLY A 110 2.25 -7.65 3.77
C GLY A 110 3.71 -7.52 3.35
N VAL A 111 4.21 -8.38 2.47
CA VAL A 111 5.59 -8.32 1.95
C VAL A 111 5.61 -7.66 0.58
N TRP A 112 6.54 -6.73 0.37
CA TRP A 112 6.77 -6.10 -0.93
C TRP A 112 7.33 -7.09 -1.94
N ILE A 113 6.65 -7.26 -3.07
CA ILE A 113 7.03 -8.23 -4.10
C ILE A 113 8.00 -7.58 -5.08
N GLU A 114 7.51 -6.67 -5.91
CA GLU A 114 8.33 -6.00 -6.94
C GLU A 114 7.70 -4.67 -7.38
N PRO A 115 8.50 -3.80 -8.02
CA PRO A 115 7.97 -2.61 -8.67
C PRO A 115 7.12 -2.99 -9.89
N VAL A 116 5.97 -2.33 -10.05
CA VAL A 116 5.00 -2.59 -11.11
C VAL A 116 5.14 -1.54 -12.20
N GLN A 117 5.25 -2.00 -13.45
CA GLN A 117 5.20 -1.12 -14.62
C GLN A 117 3.73 -0.88 -14.99
N LEU A 118 3.34 0.38 -15.07
CA LEU A 118 2.00 0.76 -15.51
C LEU A 118 1.98 1.03 -17.01
N ASP A 119 0.92 0.60 -17.66
CA ASP A 119 0.60 1.04 -19.02
C ASP A 119 -0.20 2.34 -18.96
N THR A 120 0.47 3.44 -19.25
CA THR A 120 -0.13 4.78 -19.29
C THR A 120 -0.60 5.18 -20.68
N SER A 121 -0.60 4.26 -21.65
CA SER A 121 -0.99 4.56 -23.04
C SER A 121 -2.47 4.93 -23.19
N ALA A 122 -3.32 4.42 -22.30
CA ALA A 122 -4.77 4.65 -22.31
C ALA A 122 -5.22 5.78 -21.37
N THR A 123 -4.35 6.27 -20.47
CA THR A 123 -4.67 7.33 -19.51
C THR A 123 -3.42 8.07 -19.06
N ASP A 124 -3.49 9.37 -18.95
CA ASP A 124 -2.39 10.23 -18.46
C ASP A 124 -2.25 10.18 -16.93
N ASP A 125 -3.18 9.52 -16.23
CA ASP A 125 -3.19 9.44 -14.77
C ASP A 125 -2.70 8.08 -14.27
N ALA A 126 -1.62 8.10 -13.49
CA ALA A 126 -1.00 6.90 -12.92
C ALA A 126 -1.95 6.11 -11.99
N THR A 127 -2.85 6.79 -11.27
CA THR A 127 -3.81 6.13 -10.38
C THR A 127 -4.85 5.34 -11.16
N SER A 128 -5.34 5.91 -12.27
CA SER A 128 -6.28 5.22 -13.17
C SER A 128 -5.61 4.02 -13.88
N ALA A 129 -4.35 4.16 -14.31
CA ALA A 129 -3.58 3.05 -14.87
C ALA A 129 -3.34 1.94 -13.82
N ALA A 130 -3.02 2.33 -12.58
CA ALA A 130 -2.84 1.38 -11.48
C ALA A 130 -4.15 0.67 -11.10
N LEU A 131 -5.30 1.38 -11.16
CA LEU A 131 -6.61 0.75 -10.94
C LEU A 131 -6.93 -0.29 -12.02
N ALA A 132 -6.62 0.01 -13.28
CA ALA A 132 -6.78 -0.96 -14.37
C ALA A 132 -5.92 -2.21 -14.12
N LYS A 133 -4.66 -2.02 -13.71
CA LYS A 133 -3.75 -3.12 -13.37
C LYS A 133 -4.21 -3.91 -12.16
N ALA A 134 -4.66 -3.25 -11.10
CA ALA A 134 -5.22 -3.91 -9.91
C ALA A 134 -6.47 -4.73 -10.26
N SER A 135 -7.34 -4.21 -11.13
CA SER A 135 -8.53 -4.92 -11.60
C SER A 135 -8.18 -6.14 -12.46
N GLU A 136 -7.14 -6.04 -13.29
CA GLU A 136 -6.60 -7.17 -14.08
C GLU A 136 -6.11 -8.30 -13.17
N LEU A 137 -5.40 -7.95 -12.11
CA LEU A 137 -4.85 -8.90 -11.13
C LEU A 137 -5.88 -9.36 -10.08
N GLY A 138 -7.07 -8.76 -10.06
CA GLY A 138 -8.10 -9.06 -9.06
C GLY A 138 -7.73 -8.65 -7.63
N CYS A 139 -6.88 -7.61 -7.48
CA CYS A 139 -6.39 -7.13 -6.20
C CYS A 139 -6.83 -5.69 -5.91
N LEU A 140 -6.51 -5.19 -4.73
CA LEU A 140 -6.81 -3.81 -4.30
C LEU A 140 -5.86 -2.80 -4.93
N LEU A 141 -6.31 -1.54 -5.02
CA LEU A 141 -5.42 -0.40 -5.22
C LEU A 141 -5.28 0.37 -3.89
N ILE A 142 -4.06 0.65 -3.48
CA ILE A 142 -3.73 1.64 -2.44
C ILE A 142 -3.11 2.85 -3.15
N ALA A 143 -3.84 3.95 -3.18
CA ALA A 143 -3.44 5.16 -3.87
C ALA A 143 -3.00 6.25 -2.89
N ASN A 144 -2.16 7.18 -3.38
CA ASN A 144 -1.65 8.32 -2.62
C ASN A 144 -0.87 7.95 -1.35
N ALA A 145 -0.27 6.75 -1.30
CA ALA A 145 0.61 6.43 -0.19
C ALA A 145 1.74 7.49 -0.07
N PRO A 146 2.14 7.92 1.14
CA PRO A 146 3.16 8.93 1.31
C PRO A 146 4.47 8.55 0.63
N ALA A 147 5.22 9.54 0.13
CA ALA A 147 6.55 9.32 -0.44
C ALA A 147 7.59 8.84 0.60
N THR A 148 7.23 8.82 1.88
CA THR A 148 8.04 8.27 2.97
C THR A 148 7.95 6.74 3.06
N VAL A 149 6.98 6.12 2.39
CA VAL A 149 6.92 4.66 2.24
C VAL A 149 8.10 4.21 1.40
N ASP A 150 8.94 3.33 1.95
CA ASP A 150 10.18 2.84 1.34
C ASP A 150 10.11 1.32 1.10
N PRO A 151 9.50 0.90 -0.02
CA PRO A 151 9.35 -0.51 -0.34
C PRO A 151 10.70 -1.13 -0.74
N ALA A 152 10.99 -2.31 -0.23
CA ALA A 152 12.14 -3.11 -0.64
C ALA A 152 11.70 -4.55 -0.94
N GLN A 153 12.18 -5.12 -2.05
CA GLN A 153 11.83 -6.47 -2.47
C GLN A 153 12.07 -7.51 -1.39
N GLY A 154 11.04 -8.29 -1.07
CA GLY A 154 11.09 -9.33 -0.06
C GLY A 154 11.04 -8.84 1.38
N ALA A 155 11.00 -7.53 1.63
CA ALA A 155 10.84 -6.94 2.94
C ALA A 155 9.36 -6.82 3.33
N ALA A 156 9.04 -6.99 4.61
CA ALA A 156 7.71 -6.70 5.13
C ALA A 156 7.46 -5.18 5.10
N ALA A 157 6.23 -4.78 4.78
CA ALA A 157 5.79 -3.41 4.94
C ALA A 157 5.77 -3.06 6.44
N THR A 158 6.41 -1.95 6.79
CA THR A 158 6.53 -1.45 8.16
C THR A 158 5.91 -0.07 8.35
N ASP A 159 5.46 0.53 7.26
CA ASP A 159 4.85 1.86 7.27
C ASP A 159 3.46 1.81 7.88
N ASP A 160 3.23 2.62 8.91
CA ASP A 160 1.97 2.64 9.64
C ASP A 160 0.75 2.83 8.73
N VAL A 161 0.88 3.66 7.69
CA VAL A 161 -0.22 3.92 6.74
C VAL A 161 -0.61 2.67 5.94
N ILE A 162 0.37 1.85 5.55
CA ILE A 162 0.11 0.59 4.85
C ILE A 162 -0.49 -0.43 5.81
N LEU A 163 0.07 -0.52 7.02
CA LEU A 163 -0.44 -1.41 8.07
C LEU A 163 -1.88 -1.06 8.46
N ASP A 164 -2.21 0.23 8.56
CA ASP A 164 -3.58 0.70 8.82
C ASP A 164 -4.57 0.26 7.73
N VAL A 165 -4.18 0.30 6.45
CA VAL A 165 -5.02 -0.19 5.34
C VAL A 165 -5.21 -1.71 5.43
N LEU A 166 -4.13 -2.46 5.69
CA LEU A 166 -4.23 -3.91 5.88
C LEU A 166 -5.09 -4.27 7.09
N GLN A 167 -5.01 -3.50 8.16
CA GLN A 167 -5.86 -3.66 9.34
C GLN A 167 -7.33 -3.42 8.98
N TYR A 168 -7.66 -2.35 8.26
CA TYR A 168 -9.02 -2.12 7.76
C TYR A 168 -9.51 -3.28 6.91
N GLN A 169 -8.67 -3.80 6.01
CA GLN A 169 -9.04 -4.92 5.16
C GLN A 169 -9.31 -6.21 5.95
N SER A 170 -8.64 -6.40 7.08
CA SER A 170 -8.83 -7.57 7.94
C SER A 170 -9.99 -7.45 8.95
N GLU A 171 -10.30 -6.24 9.41
CA GLU A 171 -11.26 -6.02 10.51
C GLU A 171 -12.63 -5.47 10.06
N LEU A 172 -12.71 -4.86 8.87
CA LEU A 172 -14.01 -4.44 8.33
C LEU A 172 -14.84 -5.67 7.89
N PRO A 173 -16.17 -5.57 7.94
CA PRO A 173 -17.05 -6.64 7.46
C PRO A 173 -16.78 -6.99 6.00
N GLU A 174 -16.89 -8.28 5.66
CA GLU A 174 -16.69 -8.79 4.29
C GLU A 174 -17.64 -8.11 3.27
N SER A 175 -18.83 -7.70 3.71
CA SER A 175 -19.78 -6.94 2.87
C SER A 175 -19.19 -5.61 2.35
N ILE A 176 -18.18 -5.06 3.02
CA ILE A 176 -17.48 -3.86 2.62
C ILE A 176 -16.17 -4.22 1.91
N THR A 177 -15.36 -5.11 2.51
CA THR A 177 -14.02 -5.44 2.00
C THR A 177 -14.06 -6.15 0.65
N SER A 178 -15.08 -6.99 0.39
CA SER A 178 -15.29 -7.64 -0.90
C SER A 178 -15.66 -6.67 -2.04
N GLN A 179 -16.17 -5.49 -1.71
CA GLN A 179 -16.51 -4.45 -2.67
C GLN A 179 -15.47 -3.33 -2.74
N ALA A 180 -14.47 -3.33 -1.85
CA ALA A 180 -13.41 -2.34 -1.85
C ALA A 180 -12.58 -2.45 -3.12
N GLN A 181 -12.35 -1.34 -3.82
CA GLN A 181 -11.48 -1.28 -5.00
C GLN A 181 -10.25 -0.42 -4.76
N VAL A 182 -10.41 0.74 -4.12
CA VAL A 182 -9.34 1.69 -3.92
C VAL A 182 -9.34 2.19 -2.49
N TYR A 183 -8.21 2.08 -1.81
CA TYR A 183 -7.93 2.82 -0.59
C TYR A 183 -7.07 4.04 -0.94
N TYR A 184 -7.54 5.22 -0.57
CA TYR A 184 -6.71 6.42 -0.55
C TYR A 184 -6.08 6.55 0.83
N ALA A 185 -4.76 6.58 0.89
CA ALA A 185 -4.00 6.46 2.13
C ALA A 185 -2.90 7.53 2.23
N ALA A 186 -3.29 8.81 2.16
CA ALA A 186 -2.33 9.92 2.21
C ALA A 186 -1.66 10.09 3.59
N SER A 187 -2.28 9.60 4.65
CA SER A 187 -1.73 9.54 6.01
C SER A 187 -2.57 8.59 6.87
N THR A 188 -2.05 8.16 8.01
CA THR A 188 -2.77 7.34 8.99
C THR A 188 -4.09 7.97 9.47
N GLY A 189 -4.18 9.30 9.49
CA GLY A 189 -5.41 10.03 9.85
C GLY A 189 -6.36 10.31 8.68
N SER A 190 -6.00 9.94 7.44
CA SER A 190 -6.73 10.31 6.23
C SER A 190 -6.88 9.11 5.28
N ILE A 191 -7.44 8.02 5.80
CA ILE A 191 -7.73 6.83 5.01
C ILE A 191 -9.18 6.88 4.58
N SER A 192 -9.44 6.67 3.29
CA SER A 192 -10.77 6.44 2.72
C SER A 192 -10.77 5.25 1.78
N VAL A 193 -11.92 4.65 1.57
CA VAL A 193 -12.10 3.54 0.62
C VAL A 193 -13.21 3.89 -0.38
N VAL A 194 -12.99 3.54 -1.63
CA VAL A 194 -13.97 3.61 -2.70
C VAL A 194 -14.41 2.20 -3.05
N LEU A 195 -15.70 1.95 -2.96
CA LEU A 195 -16.30 0.68 -3.32
C LEU A 195 -16.55 0.59 -4.82
N GLN A 196 -16.80 -0.61 -5.33
CA GLN A 196 -17.14 -0.88 -6.74
C GLN A 196 -18.32 -0.04 -7.23
N SER A 197 -19.30 0.23 -6.36
CA SER A 197 -20.42 1.10 -6.65
C SER A 197 -20.05 2.57 -6.86
N GLY A 198 -18.84 2.98 -6.47
CA GLY A 198 -18.41 4.37 -6.42
C GLY A 198 -18.76 5.09 -5.11
N LEU A 199 -19.28 4.38 -4.12
CA LEU A 199 -19.44 4.93 -2.78
C LEU A 199 -18.07 5.16 -2.14
N GLU A 200 -17.80 6.39 -1.76
CA GLU A 200 -16.60 6.76 -1.01
C GLU A 200 -16.91 6.76 0.50
N ILE A 201 -16.07 6.08 1.27
CA ILE A 201 -16.19 5.97 2.73
C ILE A 201 -14.92 6.53 3.37
N SER A 202 -15.05 7.63 4.12
CA SER A 202 -13.95 8.22 4.89
C SER A 202 -13.86 7.52 6.25
N LEU A 203 -12.76 6.79 6.44
CA LEU A 203 -12.50 5.94 7.61
C LEU A 203 -11.62 6.64 8.66
N GLY A 204 -10.66 7.47 8.19
CA GLY A 204 -9.65 8.11 9.06
C GLY A 204 -8.61 7.10 9.58
N SER A 205 -8.17 7.25 10.84
CA SER A 205 -7.20 6.35 11.48
C SER A 205 -7.77 4.96 11.77
N ALA A 206 -6.93 3.93 11.77
CA ALA A 206 -7.33 2.54 12.04
C ALA A 206 -7.57 2.27 13.54
N THR A 207 -8.38 3.11 14.17
CA THR A 207 -8.84 2.97 15.56
C THR A 207 -10.35 2.77 15.58
N ASP A 208 -10.86 2.08 16.60
CA ASP A 208 -12.29 1.85 16.80
C ASP A 208 -13.03 1.28 15.58
N ILE A 209 -12.34 0.39 14.81
CA ILE A 209 -12.84 -0.14 13.52
C ILE A 209 -14.23 -0.77 13.67
N SER A 210 -14.46 -1.55 14.74
CA SER A 210 -15.77 -2.15 15.02
C SER A 210 -16.87 -1.10 15.18
N ALA A 211 -16.60 0.00 15.87
CA ALA A 211 -17.59 1.08 16.04
C ALA A 211 -17.85 1.81 14.73
N LYS A 212 -16.80 2.02 13.92
CA LYS A 212 -16.93 2.59 12.57
C LYS A 212 -17.74 1.69 11.65
N ALA A 213 -17.49 0.37 11.69
CA ALA A 213 -18.25 -0.62 10.92
C ALA A 213 -19.74 -0.61 11.29
N GLN A 214 -20.06 -0.55 12.58
CA GLN A 214 -21.46 -0.46 13.05
C GLN A 214 -22.13 0.83 12.60
N ALA A 215 -21.45 1.97 12.73
CA ALA A 215 -21.95 3.26 12.27
C ALA A 215 -22.18 3.27 10.75
N LEU A 216 -21.23 2.73 9.99
CA LEU A 216 -21.33 2.56 8.55
C LEU A 216 -22.51 1.70 8.16
N GLN A 217 -22.65 0.52 8.78
CA GLN A 217 -23.76 -0.41 8.52
C GLN A 217 -25.12 0.26 8.78
N THR A 218 -25.23 1.00 9.88
CA THR A 218 -26.47 1.74 10.20
C THR A 218 -26.84 2.76 9.11
N VAL A 219 -25.87 3.46 8.54
CA VAL A 219 -26.10 4.42 7.46
C VAL A 219 -26.44 3.71 6.15
N LEU A 220 -25.76 2.60 5.85
CA LEU A 220 -26.04 1.79 4.66
C LEU A 220 -27.42 1.15 4.70
N ASP A 221 -27.84 0.62 5.84
CA ASP A 221 -29.18 0.03 6.03
C ASP A 221 -30.31 1.06 5.87
N ALA A 222 -30.03 2.32 6.26
CA ALA A 222 -31.01 3.40 6.15
C ALA A 222 -31.17 3.97 4.74
N TYR A 223 -30.10 3.99 3.94
CA TYR A 223 -30.07 4.76 2.68
C TYR A 223 -29.58 3.96 1.46
N GLY A 224 -28.88 2.83 1.67
CA GLY A 224 -28.46 1.93 0.59
C GLY A 224 -27.75 2.63 -0.58
N ASP A 225 -28.22 2.35 -1.78
CA ASP A 225 -27.63 2.85 -3.04
C ASP A 225 -27.82 4.36 -3.29
N GLN A 226 -28.48 5.07 -2.36
CA GLN A 226 -28.67 6.52 -2.48
C GLN A 226 -27.44 7.33 -1.99
N LEU A 227 -26.38 6.66 -1.55
CA LEU A 227 -25.20 7.30 -0.94
C LEU A 227 -24.07 7.43 -1.95
N THR A 228 -23.46 8.64 -2.01
CA THR A 228 -22.21 8.89 -2.75
C THR A 228 -21.00 8.97 -1.83
N TYR A 229 -21.23 9.32 -0.55
CA TYR A 229 -20.16 9.52 0.43
C TYR A 229 -20.67 9.24 1.83
N VAL A 230 -19.86 8.58 2.64
CA VAL A 230 -20.10 8.37 4.08
C VAL A 230 -18.82 8.68 4.84
N ASN A 231 -18.93 9.41 5.93
CA ASN A 231 -17.82 9.70 6.82
C ASN A 231 -18.09 9.08 8.19
N VAL A 232 -17.27 8.12 8.58
CA VAL A 232 -17.33 7.41 9.87
C VAL A 232 -16.06 7.62 10.69
N ARG A 233 -15.26 8.66 10.40
CA ARG A 233 -14.06 8.99 11.19
C ARG A 233 -14.38 9.16 12.67
N VAL A 234 -15.55 9.70 12.96
CA VAL A 234 -16.12 9.81 14.31
C VAL A 234 -17.39 8.95 14.36
N PRO A 235 -17.33 7.71 14.88
CA PRO A 235 -18.44 6.77 14.80
C PRO A 235 -19.74 7.26 15.46
N SER A 236 -19.63 8.10 16.48
CA SER A 236 -20.77 8.68 17.21
C SER A 236 -21.52 9.77 16.44
N LYS A 237 -20.91 10.31 15.36
CA LYS A 237 -21.49 11.36 14.51
C LYS A 237 -21.18 11.11 13.05
N PRO A 238 -21.70 10.02 12.44
CA PRO A 238 -21.51 9.76 11.02
C PRO A 238 -22.17 10.87 10.20
N SER A 239 -21.56 11.24 9.09
CA SER A 239 -22.14 12.15 8.11
C SER A 239 -22.12 11.51 6.73
N TYR A 240 -23.07 11.90 5.87
CA TYR A 240 -23.20 11.29 4.55
C TYR A 240 -23.71 12.29 3.51
N ARG A 241 -23.50 11.98 2.25
CA ARG A 241 -24.09 12.67 1.08
C ARG A 241 -24.88 11.66 0.26
N LYS A 242 -26.06 12.09 -0.18
CA LYS A 242 -26.90 11.33 -1.09
C LYS A 242 -26.63 11.70 -2.53
N VAL A 243 -26.97 10.80 -3.43
CA VAL A 243 -27.07 11.05 -4.87
C VAL A 243 -28.10 12.16 -5.09
N ALA A 244 -27.76 13.13 -5.95
CA ALA A 244 -28.73 14.14 -6.35
C ALA A 244 -29.86 13.50 -7.17
N ASP A 245 -31.09 14.00 -7.01
CA ASP A 245 -32.24 13.51 -7.74
C ASP A 245 -32.00 13.50 -9.26
N GLY A 246 -32.26 12.37 -9.90
CA GLY A 246 -32.07 12.20 -11.35
C GLY A 246 -30.65 11.84 -11.79
N THR A 247 -29.68 11.62 -10.85
CA THR A 247 -28.33 11.12 -11.14
C THR A 247 -28.16 9.69 -10.66
N SER A 248 -27.26 8.95 -11.31
CA SER A 248 -26.83 7.60 -10.86
C SER A 248 -25.47 7.67 -10.20
N LEU A 249 -25.17 6.66 -9.38
CA LEU A 249 -23.81 6.48 -8.84
C LEU A 249 -22.81 6.31 -9.97
N LYS A 250 -21.67 7.00 -9.85
CA LYS A 250 -20.51 6.81 -10.70
C LYS A 250 -19.75 5.60 -10.18
N GLY A 251 -19.40 4.64 -11.03
CA GLY A 251 -18.56 3.52 -10.61
C GLY A 251 -17.18 3.99 -10.12
N ALA A 252 -16.46 3.10 -9.41
CA ALA A 252 -15.17 3.43 -8.82
C ALA A 252 -14.16 4.04 -9.81
N ALA A 253 -14.08 3.54 -11.04
CA ALA A 253 -13.18 4.07 -12.07
C ALA A 253 -13.44 5.55 -12.37
N GLN A 254 -14.72 5.96 -12.43
CA GLN A 254 -15.06 7.36 -12.66
C GLN A 254 -14.75 8.24 -11.44
N VAL A 255 -14.97 7.73 -10.23
CA VAL A 255 -14.61 8.45 -9.00
C VAL A 255 -13.10 8.66 -8.91
N VAL A 256 -12.32 7.64 -9.28
CA VAL A 256 -10.85 7.73 -9.33
C VAL A 256 -10.40 8.77 -10.35
N ALA A 257 -10.96 8.76 -11.56
CA ALA A 257 -10.63 9.74 -12.60
C ALA A 257 -11.02 11.17 -12.18
N ASP A 258 -12.18 11.36 -11.56
CA ASP A 258 -12.63 12.67 -11.05
C ASP A 258 -11.69 13.17 -9.94
N ASN A 259 -11.26 12.29 -9.02
CA ASN A 259 -10.33 12.65 -7.94
C ASN A 259 -8.93 13.00 -8.49
N ALA A 260 -8.44 12.30 -9.50
CA ALA A 260 -7.17 12.59 -10.17
C ALA A 260 -7.23 13.96 -10.88
N ALA A 261 -8.31 14.24 -11.60
CA ALA A 261 -8.53 15.55 -12.26
C ALA A 261 -8.60 16.70 -11.25
N ALA A 262 -9.26 16.50 -10.10
CA ALA A 262 -9.32 17.49 -9.03
C ALA A 262 -7.94 17.77 -8.42
N ALA A 263 -7.12 16.74 -8.22
CA ALA A 263 -5.75 16.88 -7.71
C ALA A 263 -4.85 17.65 -8.69
N ALA A 264 -4.97 17.38 -9.99
CA ALA A 264 -4.22 18.08 -11.04
C ALA A 264 -4.56 19.57 -11.09
N THR A 265 -5.84 19.94 -10.97
CA THR A 265 -6.27 21.34 -10.95
C THR A 265 -5.77 22.08 -9.70
N THR A 266 -5.73 21.43 -8.55
CA THR A 266 -5.20 22.00 -7.30
C THR A 266 -3.69 22.24 -7.39
N SER A 267 -2.94 21.33 -8.00
CA SER A 267 -1.49 21.47 -8.21
C SER A 267 -1.15 22.60 -9.19
N ALA A 268 -1.94 22.77 -10.25
CA ALA A 268 -1.76 23.86 -11.22
C ALA A 268 -2.04 25.25 -10.60
N ALA A 269 -3.00 25.34 -9.70
CA ALA A 269 -3.31 26.59 -8.99
C ALA A 269 -2.20 27.03 -8.02
N THR A 270 -1.46 26.08 -7.45
CA THR A 270 -0.37 26.37 -6.49
C THR A 270 0.94 26.79 -7.19
N THR A 271 1.12 26.44 -8.46
CA THR A 271 2.30 26.82 -9.25
C THR A 271 2.16 28.14 -10.00
N GLY A 272 0.98 28.78 -9.99
CA GLY A 272 0.68 30.01 -10.72
C GLY A 272 0.94 31.33 -9.98
N ASP A 273 1.33 31.30 -8.69
CA ASP A 273 1.60 32.53 -7.91
C ASP A 273 3.07 32.63 -7.51
N GLY A 274 3.90 33.02 -8.45
CA GLY A 274 5.33 33.15 -8.19
C GLY A 274 6.21 33.62 -9.33
N THR A 275 5.76 34.57 -10.18
CA THR A 275 6.69 35.37 -10.99
C THR A 275 6.07 36.73 -11.34
N ASP A 276 6.21 37.68 -10.44
CA ASP A 276 6.39 39.06 -10.80
C ASP A 276 7.64 39.58 -10.06
N ALA A 277 8.77 39.39 -10.67
CA ALA A 277 10.02 40.03 -10.31
C ALA A 277 10.26 41.13 -11.33
N GLY A 278 10.04 42.37 -10.87
CA GLY A 278 10.27 43.56 -11.61
C GLY A 278 11.65 43.66 -12.28
N ASP A 279 11.62 44.03 -13.54
CA ASP A 279 12.79 44.55 -14.25
C ASP A 279 12.89 46.05 -14.01
N GLY A 280 13.96 46.43 -13.30
CA GLY A 280 14.35 47.80 -13.11
C GLY A 280 15.10 48.32 -14.33
N SER A 281 14.55 49.30 -15.03
CA SER A 281 15.34 50.12 -15.91
C SER A 281 15.20 51.58 -15.51
N SER A 282 16.34 52.13 -15.13
CA SER A 282 16.66 53.52 -14.93
C SER A 282 16.29 54.38 -16.16
N ASP A 283 15.62 55.51 -15.98
CA ASP A 283 16.17 56.73 -16.54
C ASP A 283 15.66 58.00 -15.84
N SER A 284 16.56 58.94 -15.76
CA SER A 284 16.60 60.23 -15.14
C SER A 284 15.67 61.25 -15.81
N SER A 285 15.02 62.12 -15.05
CA SER A 285 15.28 63.58 -15.07
C SER A 285 14.23 64.39 -14.33
N SER A 286 14.74 65.17 -13.40
CA SER A 286 14.44 66.58 -13.03
C SER A 286 13.01 67.13 -13.24
N ASN A 287 12.39 67.65 -12.25
CA ASN A 287 12.33 69.06 -11.86
C ASN A 287 11.06 69.39 -11.07
N ASP A 288 11.29 70.08 -9.97
CA ASP A 288 10.68 71.28 -9.45
C ASP A 288 9.23 71.34 -8.93
N GLY A 289 9.15 71.80 -7.71
CA GLY A 289 8.26 72.85 -7.31
C GLY A 289 7.04 72.52 -6.49
N GLY A 290 7.07 72.97 -5.23
CA GLY A 290 5.90 73.60 -4.65
C GLY A 290 5.21 72.93 -3.47
N SER A 291 5.66 73.27 -2.33
CA SER A 291 4.99 73.77 -1.12
C SER A 291 3.53 73.44 -0.83
N ASP A 292 3.38 73.19 0.44
CA ASP A 292 2.39 73.72 1.37
C ASP A 292 1.35 72.75 1.94
N GLY A 293 1.41 72.59 3.20
CA GLY A 293 0.46 73.05 4.17
C GLY A 293 -0.40 71.96 4.83
N GLY A 294 -0.08 71.70 6.09
CA GLY A 294 -1.06 71.60 7.20
C GLY A 294 -2.01 70.39 7.18
N ASP A 295 -2.29 69.72 8.15
CA ASP A 295 -2.50 70.02 9.57
C ASP A 295 -2.87 68.72 10.29
N ARG A 296 -2.55 68.67 11.54
CA ARG A 296 -2.83 67.81 12.63
C ARG A 296 -4.23 67.18 12.69
N GLY A 297 -4.24 66.01 13.25
CA GLY A 297 -5.45 65.43 13.86
C GLY A 297 -5.20 64.08 14.56
N THR A 298 -4.52 64.13 15.70
CA THR A 298 -4.58 63.15 16.79
C THR A 298 -6.00 63.02 17.32
N TYR A 299 -6.37 61.79 17.70
CA TYR A 299 -7.14 61.43 18.94
C TYR A 299 -7.16 59.91 19.00
N SER A 300 -6.62 59.39 19.90
CA SER A 300 -6.56 58.78 21.18
C SER A 300 -7.88 58.24 21.76
N SER A 301 -7.71 56.99 22.28
CA SER A 301 -8.34 56.38 23.43
C SER A 301 -9.84 56.06 23.38
N ASP A 302 -10.24 54.97 23.84
CA ASP A 302 -10.25 54.36 25.16
C ASP A 302 -11.61 53.65 25.39
N GLY A 303 -11.61 52.65 26.16
CA GLY A 303 -12.68 52.29 27.08
C GLY A 303 -13.52 51.05 26.71
N SER A 304 -13.19 49.89 27.14
CA SER A 304 -13.40 49.21 28.43
C SER A 304 -14.82 48.66 28.68
N TYR A 305 -14.79 47.33 29.02
CA TYR A 305 -15.60 46.62 29.99
C TYR A 305 -17.13 46.48 29.89
N ALA A 306 -17.57 45.26 30.00
CA ALA A 306 -18.34 44.55 31.04
C ALA A 306 -19.04 43.33 30.43
N ASP A 307 -18.83 42.11 30.83
CA ASP A 307 -19.14 41.34 32.05
C ASP A 307 -20.65 41.17 32.34
N GLU A 308 -20.93 39.96 32.80
CA GLU A 308 -22.20 39.37 33.29
C GLU A 308 -23.11 38.76 32.20
N GLY A 309 -23.48 37.46 32.27
CA GLY A 309 -23.77 36.55 33.38
C GLY A 309 -25.19 36.03 33.22
N GLU A 310 -25.36 34.79 32.98
CA GLU A 310 -26.30 33.78 33.49
C GLU A 310 -26.32 32.54 32.61
#